data_de09fea664f7e52b5c32382e414f5546
#
_entry.id   de09fea664f7e52b5c32382e414f5546
#
_cell.length_a   1.000
_cell.length_b   1.000
_cell.length_c   1.000
_cell.angle_alpha   90.00
_cell.angle_beta   90.00
_cell.angle_gamma   90.00
#
_symmetry.space_group_name_H-M   'P 1'
#
loop_
_entity.id
_entity.type
_entity.pdbx_description
1 polymer ?
#
loop_
_entity_poly.entity_id
_entity_poly.type
_entity_poly.pdbx_seq_one_letter_code
_entity_poly.pdbx_strand_id
1 'polypeptide(L)'
;VFKGYLGNTKANKESFFKGWFRTGDQGYFDKEGYLFISGRIKEIINRGGEKISPKEVDEVFMKHSQVSKAISFAIKHHKLGEDIALAVVLKDKKKCNSNELKNFVKNKLTRFKIPRNIYIVNEIPVGATGKIQRIGLAKKLGIE
;
A
#
# COMPACT_ATOMS: atom_id res chain seq x y z
N VAL A 1 17.91 -19.44 -6.29
CA VAL A 1 17.98 -18.39 -5.24
C VAL A 1 19.44 -18.00 -5.07
N PHE A 2 19.76 -16.71 -5.00
CA PHE A 2 21.14 -16.23 -4.80
C PHE A 2 21.67 -16.61 -3.42
N LYS A 3 23.02 -16.68 -3.29
CA LYS A 3 23.67 -17.16 -2.05
C LYS A 3 23.70 -16.11 -0.90
N GLY A 4 23.45 -14.86 -1.20
CA GLY A 4 23.44 -13.77 -0.24
C GLY A 4 23.90 -12.44 -0.82
N TYR A 5 23.78 -11.38 -0.03
CA TYR A 5 24.27 -10.04 -0.34
C TYR A 5 25.77 -9.95 -0.06
N LEU A 6 26.54 -9.55 -1.05
CA LEU A 6 28.00 -9.41 -0.93
C LEU A 6 28.36 -8.38 0.16
N GLY A 7 29.23 -8.77 1.10
CA GLY A 7 29.73 -7.88 2.16
C GLY A 7 28.68 -7.41 3.17
N ASN A 8 27.43 -7.88 3.13
CA ASN A 8 26.37 -7.44 4.02
C ASN A 8 25.85 -8.57 4.93
N THR A 9 26.65 -8.91 5.94
CA THR A 9 26.34 -9.98 6.90
C THR A 9 25.03 -9.76 7.65
N LYS A 10 24.69 -8.50 8.00
CA LYS A 10 23.44 -8.17 8.69
C LYS A 10 22.23 -8.45 7.80
N ALA A 11 22.22 -7.97 6.57
CA ALA A 11 21.13 -8.22 5.63
C ALA A 11 20.97 -9.74 5.34
N ASN A 12 22.09 -10.47 5.24
CA ASN A 12 22.04 -11.92 5.05
C ASN A 12 21.38 -12.63 6.23
N LYS A 13 21.75 -12.26 7.46
CA LYS A 13 21.16 -12.85 8.68
C LYS A 13 19.65 -12.59 8.80
N GLU A 14 19.19 -11.41 8.38
CA GLU A 14 17.80 -11.01 8.40
C GLU A 14 16.97 -11.62 7.24
N SER A 15 17.62 -11.82 6.08
CA SER A 15 16.93 -12.25 4.85
C SER A 15 16.89 -13.76 4.65
N PHE A 16 17.71 -14.54 5.36
CA PHE A 16 17.72 -16.00 5.25
C PHE A 16 17.33 -16.65 6.58
N PHE A 17 16.50 -17.68 6.50
CA PHE A 17 16.09 -18.49 7.64
C PHE A 17 16.05 -19.97 7.24
N LYS A 18 16.86 -20.81 7.89
CA LYS A 18 16.95 -22.25 7.61
C LYS A 18 17.09 -22.59 6.12
N GLY A 19 17.91 -21.82 5.39
CA GLY A 19 18.13 -22.02 3.95
C GLY A 19 17.08 -21.36 3.04
N TRP A 20 16.01 -20.79 3.59
CA TRP A 20 14.98 -20.09 2.84
C TRP A 20 15.23 -18.58 2.78
N PHE A 21 15.02 -17.99 1.61
CA PHE A 21 15.06 -16.56 1.45
C PHE A 21 13.71 -15.93 1.79
N ARG A 22 13.71 -14.97 2.72
CA ARG A 22 12.55 -14.20 3.13
C ARG A 22 12.39 -13.00 2.21
N THR A 23 11.41 -13.04 1.32
CA THR A 23 11.16 -11.96 0.34
C THR A 23 10.62 -10.67 1.00
N GLY A 24 10.01 -10.79 2.18
CA GLY A 24 9.26 -9.71 2.83
C GLY A 24 7.86 -9.50 2.23
N ASP A 25 7.47 -10.36 1.31
CA ASP A 25 6.13 -10.37 0.75
C ASP A 25 5.20 -11.27 1.58
N GLN A 26 3.92 -10.96 1.58
CA GLN A 26 2.84 -11.75 2.14
C GLN A 26 1.99 -12.32 1.02
N GLY A 27 1.59 -13.56 1.14
CA GLY A 27 0.76 -14.22 0.14
C GLY A 27 -0.03 -15.38 0.75
N TYR A 28 -0.90 -15.97 -0.08
CA TYR A 28 -1.66 -17.16 0.25
C TYR A 28 -1.75 -18.07 -0.97
N PHE A 29 -1.97 -19.35 -0.74
CA PHE A 29 -2.27 -20.31 -1.79
C PHE A 29 -3.79 -20.46 -1.93
N ASP A 30 -4.27 -20.55 -3.16
CA ASP A 30 -5.65 -20.94 -3.43
C ASP A 30 -5.82 -22.48 -3.31
N LYS A 31 -7.05 -22.95 -3.56
CA LYS A 31 -7.39 -24.38 -3.49
C LYS A 31 -6.66 -25.21 -4.55
N GLU A 32 -6.21 -24.58 -5.63
CA GLU A 32 -5.50 -25.21 -6.75
C GLU A 32 -3.99 -25.16 -6.57
N GLY A 33 -3.50 -24.50 -5.50
CA GLY A 33 -2.07 -24.39 -5.16
C GLY A 33 -1.34 -23.23 -5.83
N TYR A 34 -2.06 -22.27 -6.44
CA TYR A 34 -1.45 -21.04 -6.97
C TYR A 34 -1.17 -20.05 -5.87
N LEU A 35 0.03 -19.46 -5.90
CA LEU A 35 0.46 -18.43 -4.95
C LEU A 35 -0.03 -17.05 -5.39
N PHE A 36 -0.80 -16.40 -4.52
CA PHE A 36 -1.23 -15.01 -4.66
C PHE A 36 -0.49 -14.10 -3.69
N ILE A 37 0.16 -13.04 -4.21
CA ILE A 37 0.85 -12.06 -3.37
C ILE A 37 -0.16 -10.98 -2.95
N SER A 38 -0.42 -10.91 -1.65
CA SER A 38 -1.38 -9.95 -1.05
C SER A 38 -0.75 -8.61 -0.66
N GLY A 39 0.58 -8.54 -0.55
CA GLY A 39 1.28 -7.29 -0.25
C GLY A 39 2.68 -7.49 0.32
N ARG A 40 3.24 -6.41 0.86
CA ARG A 40 4.53 -6.42 1.57
C ARG A 40 4.31 -6.30 3.07
N ILE A 41 5.00 -7.11 3.86
CA ILE A 41 4.87 -7.13 5.32
C ILE A 41 5.17 -5.75 5.93
N LYS A 42 6.22 -5.06 5.42
CA LYS A 42 6.63 -3.73 5.89
C LYS A 42 5.66 -2.60 5.49
N GLU A 43 4.76 -2.85 4.55
CA GLU A 43 3.78 -1.87 4.06
C GLU A 43 2.40 -2.05 4.73
N ILE A 44 2.19 -3.14 5.48
CA ILE A 44 0.93 -3.37 6.20
C ILE A 44 0.67 -2.22 7.16
N ILE A 45 -0.50 -1.61 7.03
CA ILE A 45 -0.95 -0.52 7.90
C ILE A 45 -1.58 -1.12 9.15
N ASN A 46 -1.11 -0.71 10.33
CA ASN A 46 -1.63 -1.18 11.61
C ASN A 46 -2.56 -0.13 12.23
N ARG A 47 -3.81 -0.16 11.85
CA ARG A 47 -4.83 0.79 12.32
C ARG A 47 -5.51 0.27 13.58
N GLY A 48 -5.01 0.65 14.74
CA GLY A 48 -5.62 0.25 16.03
C GLY A 48 -5.67 -1.27 16.26
N GLY A 49 -4.67 -2.02 15.75
CA GLY A 49 -4.63 -3.48 15.81
C GLY A 49 -5.08 -4.18 14.52
N GLU A 50 -5.89 -3.52 13.69
CA GLU A 50 -6.30 -4.04 12.39
C GLU A 50 -5.15 -3.99 11.38
N LYS A 51 -4.82 -5.14 10.78
CA LYS A 51 -3.77 -5.27 9.77
C LYS A 51 -4.37 -5.10 8.38
N ILE A 52 -4.04 -4.00 7.71
CA ILE A 52 -4.64 -3.62 6.44
C ILE A 52 -3.59 -3.69 5.34
N SER A 53 -3.85 -4.47 4.30
CA SER A 53 -3.03 -4.49 3.09
C SER A 53 -3.33 -3.25 2.24
N PRO A 54 -2.35 -2.35 2.02
CA PRO A 54 -2.56 -1.22 1.13
C PRO A 54 -2.92 -1.64 -0.29
N LYS A 55 -2.39 -2.76 -0.77
CA LYS A 55 -2.66 -3.29 -2.10
C LYS A 55 -4.15 -3.57 -2.30
N GLU A 56 -4.82 -4.20 -1.30
CA GLU A 56 -6.25 -4.45 -1.34
C GLU A 56 -7.06 -3.16 -1.50
N VAL A 57 -6.69 -2.12 -0.76
CA VAL A 57 -7.33 -0.80 -0.84
C VAL A 57 -7.14 -0.19 -2.23
N ASP A 58 -5.91 -0.18 -2.75
CA ASP A 58 -5.59 0.36 -4.07
C ASP A 58 -6.39 -0.32 -5.17
N GLU A 59 -6.44 -1.66 -5.18
CA GLU A 59 -7.14 -2.44 -6.18
C GLU A 59 -8.64 -2.12 -6.25
N VAL A 60 -9.26 -1.81 -5.12
CA VAL A 60 -10.67 -1.40 -5.10
C VAL A 60 -10.85 0.00 -5.70
N PHE A 61 -9.98 0.96 -5.36
CA PHE A 61 -10.04 2.30 -5.93
C PHE A 61 -9.70 2.33 -7.42
N MET A 62 -8.77 1.49 -7.88
CA MET A 62 -8.41 1.35 -9.29
C MET A 62 -9.57 0.86 -10.18
N LYS A 63 -10.61 0.26 -9.61
CA LYS A 63 -11.84 -0.13 -10.33
C LYS A 63 -12.74 1.04 -10.67
N HIS A 64 -12.50 2.22 -10.10
CA HIS A 64 -13.27 3.42 -10.42
C HIS A 64 -12.87 3.99 -11.78
N SER A 65 -13.85 4.27 -12.66
CA SER A 65 -13.61 4.67 -14.06
C SER A 65 -12.72 5.90 -14.23
N GLN A 66 -12.79 6.86 -13.29
CA GLN A 66 -12.01 8.10 -13.31
C GLN A 66 -10.63 7.98 -12.65
N VAL A 67 -10.31 6.87 -11.99
CA VAL A 67 -9.01 6.68 -11.34
C VAL A 67 -7.99 6.17 -12.37
N SER A 68 -6.86 6.86 -12.46
CA SER A 68 -5.69 6.46 -13.25
C SER A 68 -4.66 5.73 -12.39
N LYS A 69 -4.41 6.21 -11.16
CA LYS A 69 -3.53 5.58 -10.17
C LYS A 69 -4.12 5.79 -8.77
N ALA A 70 -3.97 4.80 -7.92
CA ALA A 70 -4.36 4.87 -6.52
C ALA A 70 -3.29 4.18 -5.67
N ILE A 71 -2.77 4.87 -4.65
CA ILE A 71 -1.76 4.37 -3.73
C ILE A 71 -2.15 4.75 -2.31
N SER A 72 -2.53 3.78 -1.53
CA SER A 72 -2.76 3.93 -0.10
C SER A 72 -1.46 3.81 0.69
N PHE A 73 -1.37 4.52 1.79
CA PHE A 73 -0.19 4.55 2.65
C PHE A 73 -0.57 4.89 4.09
N ALA A 74 0.31 4.53 5.03
CA ALA A 74 0.15 4.87 6.43
C ALA A 74 0.40 6.37 6.68
N ILE A 75 -0.43 6.95 7.53
CA ILE A 75 -0.19 8.25 8.18
C ILE A 75 -0.28 8.05 9.69
N LYS A 76 0.41 8.89 10.45
CA LYS A 76 0.35 8.84 11.92
C LYS A 76 -1.03 9.20 12.43
N HIS A 77 -1.48 8.49 13.46
CA HIS A 77 -2.75 8.78 14.15
C HIS A 77 -2.59 8.65 15.66
N HIS A 78 -2.93 9.70 16.41
CA HIS A 78 -2.65 9.80 17.86
C HIS A 78 -3.29 8.70 18.72
N LYS A 79 -4.46 8.13 18.33
CA LYS A 79 -5.13 7.05 19.07
C LYS A 79 -4.91 5.66 18.48
N LEU A 80 -4.75 5.56 17.17
CA LEU A 80 -4.72 4.28 16.46
C LEU A 80 -3.30 3.85 16.09
N GLY A 81 -2.27 4.67 16.38
CA GLY A 81 -0.92 4.51 15.89
C GLY A 81 -0.82 4.94 14.43
N GLU A 82 -1.49 4.19 13.53
CA GLU A 82 -1.57 4.54 12.11
C GLU A 82 -3.02 4.66 11.63
N ASP A 83 -3.21 5.40 10.55
CA ASP A 83 -4.45 5.44 9.78
C ASP A 83 -4.12 5.37 8.28
N ILE A 84 -5.14 5.18 7.45
CA ILE A 84 -4.99 5.05 6.01
C ILE A 84 -5.20 6.39 5.34
N ALA A 85 -4.26 6.80 4.52
CA ALA A 85 -4.41 7.84 3.52
C ALA A 85 -4.31 7.25 2.10
N LEU A 86 -4.88 7.93 1.12
CA LEU A 86 -4.84 7.55 -0.28
C LEU A 86 -4.41 8.72 -1.14
N ALA A 87 -3.41 8.53 -1.98
CA ALA A 87 -3.07 9.42 -3.08
C ALA A 87 -3.71 8.87 -4.37
N VAL A 88 -4.42 9.73 -5.09
CA VAL A 88 -5.13 9.37 -6.33
C VAL A 88 -4.73 10.32 -7.44
N VAL A 89 -4.40 9.75 -8.60
CA VAL A 89 -4.33 10.47 -9.86
C VAL A 89 -5.61 10.19 -10.64
N LEU A 90 -6.37 11.23 -10.95
CA LEU A 90 -7.56 11.13 -11.77
C LEU A 90 -7.23 11.28 -13.26
N LYS A 91 -7.99 10.61 -14.11
CA LYS A 91 -7.94 10.80 -15.59
C LYS A 91 -8.40 12.22 -15.97
N ASP A 92 -9.47 12.68 -15.32
CA ASP A 92 -10.00 14.03 -15.44
C ASP A 92 -10.40 14.57 -14.04
N LYS A 93 -9.68 15.57 -13.55
CA LYS A 93 -9.91 16.14 -12.21
C LYS A 93 -11.26 16.82 -12.04
N LYS A 94 -11.88 17.28 -13.12
CA LYS A 94 -13.19 17.95 -13.09
C LYS A 94 -14.35 16.96 -12.93
N LYS A 95 -14.11 15.66 -13.14
CA LYS A 95 -15.16 14.63 -13.20
C LYS A 95 -15.30 13.78 -11.94
N CYS A 96 -14.46 13.99 -10.93
CA CYS A 96 -14.53 13.19 -9.70
C CYS A 96 -13.88 13.92 -8.52
N ASN A 97 -14.46 13.79 -7.35
CA ASN A 97 -13.95 14.34 -6.10
C ASN A 97 -13.75 13.25 -5.02
N SER A 98 -13.15 13.60 -3.90
CA SER A 98 -12.84 12.67 -2.82
C SER A 98 -14.08 12.03 -2.19
N ASN A 99 -15.22 12.74 -2.13
CA ASN A 99 -16.46 12.19 -1.58
C ASN A 99 -17.08 11.13 -2.50
N GLU A 100 -17.05 11.34 -3.80
CA GLU A 100 -17.49 10.36 -4.79
C GLU A 100 -16.66 9.10 -4.72
N LEU A 101 -15.33 9.22 -4.60
CA LEU A 101 -14.45 8.08 -4.40
C LEU A 101 -14.76 7.31 -3.11
N LYS A 102 -15.01 8.01 -1.99
CA LYS A 102 -15.43 7.36 -0.73
C LYS A 102 -16.75 6.63 -0.87
N ASN A 103 -17.73 7.23 -1.53
CA ASN A 103 -19.03 6.60 -1.77
C ASN A 103 -18.90 5.36 -2.65
N PHE A 104 -18.06 5.40 -3.68
CA PHE A 104 -17.80 4.27 -4.55
C PHE A 104 -17.28 3.03 -3.81
N VAL A 105 -16.44 3.22 -2.79
CA VAL A 105 -15.83 2.09 -2.05
C VAL A 105 -16.61 1.67 -0.80
N LYS A 106 -17.64 2.44 -0.39
CA LYS A 106 -18.38 2.23 0.85
C LYS A 106 -18.98 0.82 1.01
N ASN A 107 -19.40 0.22 -0.09
CA ASN A 107 -19.96 -1.15 -0.11
C ASN A 107 -18.96 -2.20 -0.62
N LYS A 108 -17.69 -1.83 -0.85
CA LYS A 108 -16.63 -2.69 -1.39
C LYS A 108 -15.49 -2.92 -0.41
N LEU A 109 -15.35 -2.03 0.57
CA LEU A 109 -14.37 -2.12 1.65
C LEU A 109 -15.08 -2.08 3.00
N THR A 110 -14.55 -2.82 3.97
CA THR A 110 -14.96 -2.67 5.36
C THR A 110 -14.62 -1.26 5.86
N ARG A 111 -15.42 -0.72 6.77
CA ARG A 111 -15.33 0.67 7.24
C ARG A 111 -13.92 1.07 7.69
N PHE A 112 -13.21 0.19 8.37
CA PHE A 112 -11.86 0.50 8.86
C PHE A 112 -10.79 0.49 7.76
N LYS A 113 -11.06 -0.07 6.56
CA LYS A 113 -10.18 -0.05 5.40
C LYS A 113 -10.40 1.16 4.49
N ILE A 114 -11.49 1.92 4.71
CA ILE A 114 -11.75 3.13 3.91
C ILE A 114 -10.79 4.24 4.35
N PRO A 115 -9.99 4.82 3.42
CA PRO A 115 -9.06 5.89 3.74
C PRO A 115 -9.78 7.10 4.35
N ARG A 116 -9.25 7.59 5.47
CA ARG A 116 -9.76 8.81 6.10
C ARG A 116 -9.56 10.01 5.19
N ASN A 117 -8.37 10.13 4.62
CA ASN A 117 -7.97 11.23 3.76
C ASN A 117 -7.68 10.71 2.35
N ILE A 118 -8.27 11.34 1.33
CA ILE A 118 -7.99 11.09 -0.07
C ILE A 118 -7.41 12.37 -0.67
N TYR A 119 -6.18 12.27 -1.15
CA TYR A 119 -5.43 13.36 -1.76
C TYR A 119 -5.43 13.18 -3.28
N ILE A 120 -6.09 14.10 -3.99
CA ILE A 120 -6.06 14.12 -5.44
C ILE A 120 -4.80 14.87 -5.86
N VAL A 121 -3.88 14.19 -6.52
CA VAL A 121 -2.58 14.70 -6.92
C VAL A 121 -2.40 14.63 -8.44
N ASN A 122 -1.47 15.41 -8.99
CA ASN A 122 -1.13 15.34 -10.42
C ASN A 122 -0.36 14.06 -10.75
N GLU A 123 0.58 13.71 -9.87
CA GLU A 123 1.42 12.51 -9.99
C GLU A 123 1.74 11.94 -8.61
N ILE A 124 2.10 10.67 -8.57
CA ILE A 124 2.58 10.00 -7.37
C ILE A 124 4.10 9.90 -7.46
N PRO A 125 4.85 10.46 -6.47
CA PRO A 125 6.30 10.43 -6.48
C PRO A 125 6.84 9.00 -6.53
N VAL A 126 7.83 8.77 -7.39
CA VAL A 126 8.57 7.50 -7.47
C VAL A 126 9.92 7.59 -6.77
N GLY A 127 10.47 6.44 -6.40
CA GLY A 127 11.83 6.36 -5.88
C GLY A 127 12.89 6.40 -7.00
N ALA A 128 14.16 6.38 -6.63
CA ALA A 128 15.29 6.38 -7.56
C ALA A 128 15.28 5.23 -8.59
N THR A 129 14.60 4.13 -8.26
CA THR A 129 14.44 2.96 -9.14
C THR A 129 13.20 3.04 -10.04
N GLY A 130 12.49 4.18 -10.08
CA GLY A 130 11.24 4.34 -10.81
C GLY A 130 10.02 3.66 -10.15
N LYS A 131 10.21 2.98 -9.01
CA LYS A 131 9.12 2.30 -8.29
C LYS A 131 8.48 3.24 -7.27
N ILE A 132 7.16 3.13 -7.11
CA ILE A 132 6.42 3.83 -6.05
C ILE A 132 6.84 3.25 -4.69
N GLN A 133 7.15 4.14 -3.75
CA GLN A 133 7.50 3.79 -2.39
C GLN A 133 6.39 4.30 -1.46
N ARG A 134 5.64 3.40 -0.83
CA ARG A 134 4.57 3.76 0.12
C ARG A 134 5.14 4.31 1.42
N ILE A 135 6.23 3.69 1.92
CA ILE A 135 6.93 4.15 3.13
C ILE A 135 7.54 5.52 2.84
N GLY A 136 7.17 6.51 3.67
CA GLY A 136 7.59 7.89 3.49
C GLY A 136 6.85 8.68 2.39
N LEU A 137 5.76 8.11 1.82
CA LEU A 137 4.99 8.81 0.79
C LEU A 137 4.30 10.06 1.35
N ALA A 138 3.80 10.01 2.60
CA ALA A 138 3.21 11.16 3.27
C ALA A 138 4.16 12.37 3.27
N LYS A 139 5.43 12.15 3.66
CA LYS A 139 6.46 13.20 3.65
C LYS A 139 6.75 13.72 2.24
N LYS A 140 6.83 12.82 1.23
CA LYS A 140 7.07 13.22 -0.17
C LYS A 140 5.92 14.07 -0.74
N LEU A 141 4.70 13.86 -0.26
CA LEU A 141 3.52 14.61 -0.65
C LEU A 141 3.30 15.88 0.20
N GLY A 142 4.17 16.17 1.17
CA GLY A 142 4.04 17.31 2.07
C GLY A 142 2.84 17.23 3.02
N ILE A 143 2.43 16.01 3.41
CA ILE A 143 1.27 15.74 4.27
C ILE A 143 1.71 15.59 5.75
N GLU A 144 2.97 15.26 5.99
CA GLU A 144 3.65 15.16 7.31
C GLU A 144 4.84 16.09 7.40
#